data_14d01b63ee080b66b3f55bfb0c7d0882
#
_entry.id   14d01b63ee080b66b3f55bfb0c7d0882
#
_cell.length_a   1.000
_cell.length_b   1.000
_cell.length_c   1.000
_cell.angle_alpha   90.00
_cell.angle_beta   90.00
_cell.angle_gamma   90.00
#
_symmetry.space_group_name_H-M   'P 1'
#
loop_
_entity.id
_entity.type
_entity.pdbx_description
1 polymer ?
#
loop_
_entity_poly.entity_id
_entity_poly.type
_entity_poly.pdbx_seq_one_letter_code
_entity_poly.pdbx_strand_id
1 'polypeptide(L)'
;DLGVVASIADKVAVMYSGEIIEYGTVEDIFYDSRHPYTWALLSSLPQLATTEKLYSIAGTPPSLYSEIKGDAFAPRNPSPMAVDFVEIPPKFPVSDTHWAKTWLLDNRAPKMSKPEGIQDLHAKMLKIYDQAGGANLG
;
A
#
# COMPACT_ATOMS: atom_id res chain seq x y z
N ASP A 1 0.67 -12.64 -8.41
CA ASP A 1 -0.71 -12.16 -8.42
C ASP A 1 -1.24 -11.98 -6.99
N LEU A 2 -1.71 -10.80 -6.70
CA LEU A 2 -2.25 -10.47 -5.37
C LEU A 2 -3.49 -11.31 -5.01
N GLY A 3 -4.30 -11.67 -5.99
CA GLY A 3 -5.47 -12.52 -5.74
C GLY A 3 -5.09 -13.91 -5.25
N VAL A 4 -4.02 -14.49 -5.80
CA VAL A 4 -3.49 -15.78 -5.34
C VAL A 4 -2.88 -15.62 -3.95
N VAL A 5 -2.12 -14.56 -3.71
CA VAL A 5 -1.52 -14.28 -2.41
C VAL A 5 -2.61 -14.17 -1.33
N ALA A 6 -3.70 -13.46 -1.62
CA ALA A 6 -4.80 -13.31 -0.67
C ALA A 6 -5.47 -14.64 -0.29
N SER A 7 -5.45 -15.62 -1.18
CA SER A 7 -6.10 -16.91 -0.93
C SER A 7 -5.24 -17.91 -0.15
N ILE A 8 -3.92 -17.73 -0.10
CA ILE A 8 -3.00 -18.72 0.49
C ILE A 8 -2.07 -18.17 1.56
N ALA A 9 -1.90 -16.86 1.65
CA ALA A 9 -0.95 -16.25 2.57
C ALA A 9 -1.60 -15.87 3.91
N ASP A 10 -0.84 -16.00 5.01
CA ASP A 10 -1.21 -15.44 6.31
C ASP A 10 -0.72 -14.01 6.46
N LYS A 11 0.42 -13.71 5.88
CA LYS A 11 1.06 -12.39 5.94
C LYS A 11 1.53 -11.99 4.55
N VAL A 12 1.56 -10.68 4.31
CA VAL A 12 1.94 -10.08 3.04
C VAL A 12 3.04 -9.05 3.27
N ALA A 13 4.09 -9.14 2.47
CA ALA A 13 5.14 -8.13 2.41
C ALA A 13 5.06 -7.47 1.03
N VAL A 14 4.86 -6.18 1.00
CA VAL A 14 4.86 -5.39 -0.23
C VAL A 14 6.26 -4.83 -0.44
N MET A 15 6.87 -5.13 -1.58
CA MET A 15 8.24 -4.72 -1.88
C MET A 15 8.27 -3.66 -2.97
N TYR A 16 9.18 -2.72 -2.81
CA TYR A 16 9.47 -1.70 -3.82
C TYR A 16 10.97 -1.44 -3.85
N SER A 17 11.58 -1.50 -5.03
CA SER A 17 13.00 -1.23 -5.22
C SER A 17 13.92 -2.01 -4.26
N GLY A 18 13.60 -3.29 -4.03
CA GLY A 18 14.41 -4.17 -3.18
C GLY A 18 14.14 -4.06 -1.69
N GLU A 19 13.18 -3.24 -1.26
CA GLU A 19 12.83 -3.06 0.15
C GLU A 19 11.39 -3.46 0.42
N ILE A 20 11.14 -3.98 1.63
CA ILE A 20 9.78 -4.16 2.11
C ILE A 20 9.28 -2.80 2.61
N ILE A 21 8.22 -2.29 1.98
CA ILE A 21 7.68 -0.96 2.28
C ILE A 21 6.40 -1.01 3.09
N GLU A 22 5.71 -2.14 3.08
CA GLU A 22 4.55 -2.37 3.93
C GLU A 22 4.47 -3.86 4.25
N TYR A 23 4.08 -4.17 5.48
CA TYR A 23 4.01 -5.55 5.96
C TYR A 23 2.85 -5.70 6.94
N GLY A 24 2.13 -6.80 6.82
CA GLY A 24 1.03 -7.08 7.73
C GLY A 24 0.34 -8.38 7.41
N THR A 25 -0.75 -8.65 8.08
CA THR A 25 -1.63 -9.75 7.73
C THR A 25 -2.31 -9.49 6.39
N VAL A 26 -2.92 -10.51 5.82
CA VAL A 26 -3.70 -10.35 4.58
C VAL A 26 -4.77 -9.26 4.78
N GLU A 27 -5.47 -9.29 5.91
CA GLU A 27 -6.49 -8.30 6.24
C GLU A 27 -5.90 -6.89 6.35
N ASP A 28 -4.75 -6.75 7.01
CA ASP A 28 -4.09 -5.45 7.15
C ASP A 28 -3.81 -4.81 5.78
N ILE A 29 -3.26 -5.59 4.87
CA ILE A 29 -2.83 -5.09 3.56
C ILE A 29 -4.02 -4.86 2.63
N PHE A 30 -5.01 -5.75 2.63
CA PHE A 30 -6.13 -5.66 1.69
C PHE A 30 -7.23 -4.70 2.16
N TYR A 31 -7.40 -4.49 3.47
CA TYR A 31 -8.49 -3.67 4.00
C TYR A 31 -8.02 -2.37 4.66
N ASP A 32 -6.74 -2.23 4.96
CA ASP A 32 -6.22 -1.08 5.70
C ASP A 32 -4.81 -0.67 5.27
N SER A 33 -4.47 -0.88 4.00
CA SER A 33 -3.14 -0.51 3.49
C SER A 33 -2.88 1.00 3.66
N ARG A 34 -1.62 1.33 3.92
CA ARG A 34 -1.20 2.70 4.25
C ARG A 34 -0.21 3.31 3.28
N HIS A 35 0.53 2.48 2.54
CA HIS A 35 1.51 2.98 1.60
C HIS A 35 0.87 3.25 0.23
N PRO A 36 1.13 4.42 -0.38
CA PRO A 36 0.57 4.75 -1.69
C PRO A 36 0.88 3.74 -2.80
N TYR A 37 2.05 3.10 -2.74
CA TYR A 37 2.39 2.06 -3.71
C TYR A 37 1.48 0.84 -3.57
N THR A 38 1.16 0.45 -2.34
CA THR A 38 0.21 -0.65 -2.07
C THR A 38 -1.18 -0.31 -2.64
N TRP A 39 -1.61 0.94 -2.48
CA TRP A 39 -2.87 1.40 -3.06
C TRP A 39 -2.91 1.21 -4.58
N ALA A 40 -1.80 1.54 -5.25
CA ALA A 40 -1.71 1.37 -6.70
C ALA A 40 -1.76 -0.09 -7.12
N LEU A 41 -1.09 -0.97 -6.37
CA LEU A 41 -1.12 -2.42 -6.64
C LEU A 41 -2.54 -2.98 -6.48
N LEU A 42 -3.23 -2.62 -5.40
CA LEU A 42 -4.60 -3.06 -5.17
C LEU A 42 -5.55 -2.54 -6.25
N SER A 43 -5.36 -1.31 -6.68
CA SER A 43 -6.18 -0.70 -7.72
C SER A 43 -6.04 -1.38 -9.08
N SER A 44 -4.96 -2.13 -9.29
CA SER A 44 -4.71 -2.84 -10.55
C SER A 44 -5.37 -4.22 -10.61
N LEU A 45 -5.99 -4.67 -9.51
CA LEU A 45 -6.66 -5.98 -9.49
C LEU A 45 -7.93 -5.95 -10.34
N PRO A 46 -8.10 -6.88 -11.32
CA PRO A 46 -9.28 -6.89 -12.19
C PRO A 46 -10.61 -7.01 -11.45
N GLN A 47 -10.62 -7.76 -10.34
CA GLN A 47 -11.82 -7.97 -9.53
C GLN A 47 -12.31 -6.69 -8.86
N LEU A 48 -11.42 -5.72 -8.73
CA LEU A 48 -11.67 -4.44 -8.06
C LEU A 48 -11.77 -3.30 -9.07
N ALA A 49 -11.51 -3.58 -10.34
CA ALA A 49 -11.60 -2.59 -11.40
C ALA A 49 -13.03 -2.05 -11.46
N THR A 50 -13.18 -0.78 -11.20
CA THR A 50 -14.41 -0.05 -11.40
C THR A 50 -14.28 0.78 -12.67
N THR A 51 -15.40 1.20 -13.22
CA THR A 51 -15.40 2.14 -14.34
C THR A 51 -14.90 3.52 -13.94
N GLU A 52 -14.68 3.73 -12.65
CA GLU A 52 -14.14 4.95 -12.10
C GLU A 52 -12.62 5.00 -12.22
N LYS A 53 -12.09 6.18 -12.07
CA LYS A 53 -10.67 6.48 -12.21
C LYS A 53 -9.84 5.64 -11.24
N LEU A 54 -9.04 4.73 -11.79
CA LEU A 54 -8.11 3.93 -10.99
C LEU A 54 -7.01 4.80 -10.39
N TYR A 55 -6.62 4.50 -9.16
CA TYR A 55 -5.45 5.09 -8.57
C TYR A 55 -4.22 4.58 -9.32
N SER A 56 -3.49 5.46 -9.95
CA SER A 56 -2.32 5.11 -10.74
C SER A 56 -1.10 5.93 -10.32
N ILE A 57 0.08 5.35 -10.51
CA ILE A 57 1.35 5.98 -10.19
C ILE A 57 2.13 6.17 -11.49
N ALA A 58 2.52 7.43 -11.74
CA ALA A 58 3.33 7.77 -12.89
C ALA A 58 4.79 7.33 -12.70
N GLY A 59 5.52 7.23 -13.80
CA GLY A 59 6.94 6.94 -13.80
C GLY A 59 7.27 5.46 -13.70
N THR A 60 8.55 5.18 -13.54
CA THR A 60 9.09 3.82 -13.42
C THR A 60 9.87 3.70 -12.11
N PRO A 61 10.03 2.47 -11.57
CA PRO A 61 10.91 2.27 -10.41
C PRO A 61 12.32 2.74 -10.72
N PRO A 62 13.06 3.25 -9.72
CA PRO A 62 14.45 3.64 -9.93
C PRO A 62 15.31 2.44 -10.27
N SER A 63 16.39 2.69 -11.02
CA SER A 63 17.41 1.68 -11.27
C SER A 63 18.05 1.26 -9.95
N LEU A 64 18.40 -0.04 -9.84
CA LEU A 64 19.15 -0.55 -8.69
C LEU A 64 20.53 0.12 -8.52
N TYR A 65 21.03 0.74 -9.59
CA TYR A 65 22.31 1.45 -9.59
C TYR A 65 22.18 2.94 -9.28
N SER A 66 20.97 3.45 -9.13
CA SER A 66 20.75 4.87 -8.82
C SER A 66 21.09 5.14 -7.35
N GLU A 67 21.78 6.25 -7.10
CA GLU A 67 21.94 6.76 -5.74
C GLU A 67 20.62 7.36 -5.30
N ILE A 68 19.97 6.72 -4.32
CA ILE A 68 18.71 7.19 -3.78
C ILE A 68 18.99 7.76 -2.39
N LYS A 69 18.71 9.04 -2.24
CA LYS A 69 18.63 9.69 -0.93
C LYS A 69 17.15 9.71 -0.52
N GLY A 70 16.84 9.28 0.68
CA GLY A 70 15.46 9.27 1.15
C GLY A 70 14.66 8.09 0.63
N ASP A 71 13.35 8.29 0.51
CA ASP A 71 12.40 7.27 0.09
C ASP A 71 12.52 7.00 -1.41
N ALA A 72 12.81 5.75 -1.79
CA ALA A 72 12.91 5.35 -3.19
C ALA A 72 11.62 5.60 -3.97
N PHE A 73 10.48 5.64 -3.31
CA PHE A 73 9.18 5.87 -3.92
C PHE A 73 8.88 7.37 -4.13
N ALA A 74 9.60 8.29 -3.48
CA ALA A 74 9.31 9.72 -3.50
C ALA A 74 9.08 10.29 -4.91
N PRO A 75 9.89 9.97 -5.94
CA PRO A 75 9.68 10.51 -7.28
C PRO A 75 8.36 10.07 -7.93
N ARG A 76 7.76 9.00 -7.47
CA ARG A 76 6.50 8.46 -8.00
C ARG A 76 5.31 8.71 -7.09
N ASN A 77 5.57 9.25 -5.90
CA ASN A 77 4.52 9.55 -4.92
C ASN A 77 3.66 10.72 -5.44
N PRO A 78 2.34 10.55 -5.57
CA PRO A 78 1.46 11.64 -6.01
C PRO A 78 1.39 12.83 -5.06
N SER A 79 1.73 12.60 -3.79
CA SER A 79 1.69 13.64 -2.74
C SER A 79 2.96 13.61 -1.90
N PRO A 80 4.14 13.83 -2.52
CA PRO A 80 5.39 13.76 -1.79
C PRO A 80 5.57 14.94 -0.84
N MET A 81 6.28 14.68 0.25
CA MET A 81 6.74 15.72 1.17
C MET A 81 8.23 15.95 0.97
N ALA A 82 8.74 17.11 1.38
CA ALA A 82 10.16 17.42 1.24
C ALA A 82 11.06 16.36 1.90
N VAL A 83 10.66 15.85 3.06
CA VAL A 83 11.40 14.82 3.78
C VAL A 83 11.53 13.52 3.00
N ASP A 84 10.57 13.21 2.14
CA ASP A 84 10.60 11.98 1.31
C ASP A 84 11.83 11.93 0.41
N PHE A 85 12.34 13.08 0.00
CA PHE A 85 13.48 13.17 -0.91
C PHE A 85 14.83 13.15 -0.20
N VAL A 86 14.87 13.29 1.11
CA VAL A 86 16.13 13.45 1.85
C VAL A 86 16.34 12.40 2.94
N GLU A 87 15.29 11.81 3.49
CA GLU A 87 15.38 10.83 4.57
C GLU A 87 14.54 9.60 4.28
N ILE A 88 15.10 8.43 4.59
CA ILE A 88 14.40 7.15 4.44
C ILE A 88 13.38 7.04 5.56
N PRO A 89 12.09 6.79 5.26
CA PRO A 89 11.10 6.61 6.30
C PRO A 89 11.39 5.34 7.10
N PRO A 90 11.28 5.40 8.43
CA PRO A 90 11.37 4.20 9.26
C PRO A 90 10.10 3.36 9.13
N LYS A 91 10.11 2.19 9.77
CA LYS A 91 8.92 1.34 9.88
C LYS A 91 7.96 1.96 10.87
N PHE A 92 6.95 2.66 10.39
CA PHE A 92 5.91 3.21 11.26
C PHE A 92 4.88 2.13 11.59
N PRO A 93 4.66 1.82 12.88
CA PRO A 93 3.64 0.83 13.24
C PRO A 93 2.23 1.38 13.03
N VAL A 94 1.37 0.56 12.43
CA VAL A 94 -0.06 0.84 12.32
C VAL A 94 -0.79 0.05 13.40
N SER A 95 -0.35 -1.20 13.62
CA SER A 95 -0.85 -2.09 14.67
C SER A 95 0.25 -3.06 15.08
N ASP A 96 -0.04 -4.00 15.98
CA ASP A 96 0.91 -5.04 16.40
C ASP A 96 1.36 -5.93 15.23
N THR A 97 0.56 -6.04 14.18
CA THR A 97 0.83 -6.90 13.04
C THR A 97 1.18 -6.15 11.76
N HIS A 98 1.01 -4.83 11.72
CA HIS A 98 1.04 -4.03 10.50
C HIS A 98 1.98 -2.82 10.66
N TRP A 99 2.90 -2.65 9.70
CA TRP A 99 3.73 -1.45 9.62
C TRP A 99 3.92 -1.03 8.16
N ALA A 100 4.25 0.24 7.96
CA ALA A 100 4.55 0.77 6.64
C ALA A 100 5.66 1.81 6.71
N LYS A 101 6.51 1.83 5.69
CA LYS A 101 7.61 2.79 5.54
C LYS A 101 7.15 3.98 4.70
N THR A 102 6.34 4.80 5.29
CA THR A 102 5.87 6.05 4.66
C THR A 102 5.80 7.18 5.67
N TRP A 103 6.33 8.33 5.31
CA TRP A 103 6.26 9.53 6.14
C TRP A 103 4.83 10.04 6.36
N LEU A 104 3.86 9.54 5.60
CA LEU A 104 2.44 9.85 5.82
C LEU A 104 1.94 9.41 7.20
N LEU A 105 2.61 8.46 7.83
CA LEU A 105 2.27 7.97 9.16
C LEU A 105 2.97 8.73 10.29
N ASP A 106 3.87 9.65 9.96
CA ASP A 106 4.54 10.49 10.96
C ASP A 106 3.53 11.48 11.55
N ASN A 107 3.61 11.72 12.85
CA ASN A 107 2.72 12.65 13.57
C ASN A 107 2.78 14.08 13.02
N ARG A 108 3.90 14.45 12.42
CA ARG A 108 4.13 15.79 11.85
C ARG A 108 3.61 15.91 10.42
N ALA A 109 3.24 14.79 9.78
CA ALA A 109 2.70 14.83 8.42
C ALA A 109 1.32 15.50 8.42
N PRO A 110 0.97 16.21 7.33
CA PRO A 110 -0.39 16.70 7.17
C PRO A 110 -1.38 15.52 7.24
N LYS A 111 -2.46 15.71 7.98
CA LYS A 111 -3.51 14.69 8.03
C LYS A 111 -4.18 14.62 6.67
N MET A 112 -3.95 13.51 5.98
CA MET A 112 -4.57 13.23 4.70
C MET A 112 -5.55 12.08 4.87
N SER A 113 -6.75 12.26 4.33
CA SER A 113 -7.65 11.12 4.12
C SER A 113 -7.09 10.26 3.00
N LYS A 114 -7.29 8.95 3.08
CA LYS A 114 -7.02 8.06 1.95
C LYS A 114 -7.83 8.55 0.75
N PRO A 115 -7.30 8.44 -0.49
CA PRO A 115 -8.08 8.77 -1.67
C PRO A 115 -9.43 8.04 -1.66
N GLU A 116 -10.47 8.70 -2.12
CA GLU A 116 -11.83 8.15 -2.13
C GLU A 116 -11.89 6.77 -2.81
N GLY A 117 -11.21 6.63 -3.96
CA GLY A 117 -11.13 5.35 -4.66
C GLY A 117 -10.49 4.24 -3.84
N ILE A 118 -9.57 4.56 -2.93
CA ILE A 118 -8.94 3.57 -2.04
C ILE A 118 -9.87 3.21 -0.89
N GLN A 119 -10.61 4.16 -0.34
CA GLN A 119 -11.63 3.86 0.67
C GLN A 119 -12.68 2.91 0.12
N ASP A 120 -13.16 3.17 -1.10
CA ASP A 120 -14.13 2.31 -1.79
C ASP A 120 -13.53 0.93 -2.09
N LEU A 121 -12.25 0.89 -2.44
CA LEU A 121 -11.52 -0.36 -2.70
C LEU A 121 -11.47 -1.23 -1.45
N HIS A 122 -11.11 -0.66 -0.31
CA HIS A 122 -11.07 -1.38 0.96
C HIS A 122 -12.47 -1.91 1.34
N ALA A 123 -13.50 -1.11 1.15
CA ALA A 123 -14.88 -1.53 1.39
C ALA A 123 -15.31 -2.68 0.47
N LYS A 124 -14.92 -2.63 -0.80
CA LYS A 124 -15.18 -3.72 -1.76
C LYS A 124 -14.44 -5.00 -1.40
N MET A 125 -13.19 -4.90 -0.99
CA MET A 125 -12.40 -6.04 -0.54
C MET A 125 -13.07 -6.73 0.64
N LEU A 126 -13.54 -5.96 1.60
CA LEU A 126 -14.25 -6.48 2.77
C LEU A 126 -15.52 -7.25 2.37
N LYS A 127 -16.30 -6.72 1.42
CA LYS A 127 -17.48 -7.40 0.90
C LYS A 127 -17.14 -8.72 0.22
N ILE A 128 -16.09 -8.75 -0.60
CA ILE A 128 -15.62 -9.96 -1.27
C ILE A 128 -15.20 -11.01 -0.24
N TYR A 129 -14.49 -10.59 0.79
CA TYR A 129 -14.07 -11.45 1.88
C TYR A 129 -15.27 -12.07 2.60
N ASP A 130 -16.27 -11.27 2.94
CA ASP A 130 -17.49 -11.73 3.61
C ASP A 130 -18.27 -12.71 2.73
N GLN A 131 -18.40 -12.42 1.42
CA GLN A 131 -19.10 -13.29 0.47
C GLN A 131 -18.38 -14.61 0.23
N ALA A 132 -17.05 -14.60 0.30
CA ALA A 132 -16.24 -15.80 0.16
C ALA A 132 -16.22 -16.68 1.42
N GLY A 133 -16.99 -16.32 2.45
CA GLY A 133 -17.02 -17.05 3.71
C GLY A 133 -15.81 -16.73 4.58
N GLY A 134 -15.58 -15.44 4.83
CA GLY A 134 -14.42 -14.96 5.59
C GLY A 134 -14.19 -15.66 6.92
N ALA A 135 -15.25 -16.16 7.56
CA ALA A 135 -15.14 -16.96 8.78
C ALA A 135 -14.37 -18.26 8.60
N ASN A 136 -14.26 -18.75 7.37
CA ASN A 136 -13.54 -19.99 7.05
C ASN A 136 -12.06 -19.74 6.69
N LEU A 137 -11.65 -18.49 6.61
CA LEU A 137 -10.29 -18.10 6.26
C LEU A 137 -9.44 -17.79 7.49
N GLY A 138 -10.04 -17.88 8.64
CA GLY A 138 -9.36 -17.67 9.91
C GLY A 138 -8.35 -18.73 10.28
#